data_500572ccaae6464c891a563ccf0a432a
#
_entry.id   500572ccaae6464c891a563ccf0a432a
#
_cell.length_a   1.000
_cell.length_b   1.000
_cell.length_c   1.000
_cell.angle_alpha   90.00
_cell.angle_beta   90.00
_cell.angle_gamma   90.00
#
_symmetry.space_group_name_H-M   'P 1'
#
loop_
_entity.id
_entity.type
_entity.pdbx_description
1 polymer ?
#
loop_
_entity_poly.entity_id
_entity_poly.type
_entity_poly.pdbx_seq_one_letter_code
_entity_poly.pdbx_strand_id
1 'polypeptide(L)'
;TDADFMEKIPGTILGNLGCLTARIRETAPKGRIVIMTPVERGDYVCIGDPGCQTMGSYRPQAGQRLCDIAEAIARSAEKAGLCVVDLHKNAGFTAESVVRFKRLRKEAGYHDYVYPGYVDVPYDWKRDPYPYPVEAVGMTFDGLHPSDEGNEAIAKLLAEKLQDIL
;
A
#
# COMPACT_ATOMS: atom_id res chain seq x y z
N THR A 1 -4.62 17.11 7.28
CA THR A 1 -3.54 18.11 7.46
C THR A 1 -2.63 17.72 8.61
N ASP A 2 -1.43 18.31 8.70
CA ASP A 2 -0.53 18.08 9.86
C ASP A 2 -1.21 18.51 11.18
N ALA A 3 -2.08 19.51 11.13
CA ALA A 3 -2.90 19.92 12.29
C ALA A 3 -3.79 18.77 12.77
N ASP A 4 -4.41 18.01 11.86
CA ASP A 4 -5.27 16.88 12.23
C ASP A 4 -4.50 15.84 13.06
N PHE A 5 -3.22 15.57 12.69
CA PHE A 5 -2.34 14.68 13.45
C PHE A 5 -2.03 15.23 14.86
N MET A 6 -1.60 16.48 14.92
CA MET A 6 -1.16 17.12 16.18
C MET A 6 -2.32 17.33 17.15
N GLU A 7 -3.48 17.72 16.65
CA GLU A 7 -4.71 17.96 17.40
C GLU A 7 -5.55 16.71 17.60
N LYS A 8 -5.15 15.58 16.96
CA LYS A 8 -5.83 14.27 17.06
C LYS A 8 -7.28 14.33 16.63
N ILE A 9 -7.55 14.99 15.48
CA ILE A 9 -8.91 15.16 14.96
C ILE A 9 -9.54 13.82 14.60
N PRO A 10 -10.58 13.35 15.28
CA PRO A 10 -11.18 12.04 15.02
C PRO A 10 -11.76 11.94 13.62
N GLY A 11 -11.75 10.74 13.04
CA GLY A 11 -12.35 10.46 11.73
C GLY A 11 -11.48 10.84 10.54
N THR A 12 -10.32 11.44 10.75
CA THR A 12 -9.31 11.62 9.71
C THR A 12 -8.18 10.59 9.85
N ILE A 13 -7.53 10.22 8.74
CA ILE A 13 -6.39 9.27 8.76
C ILE A 13 -5.30 9.80 9.69
N LEU A 14 -4.90 11.04 9.52
CA LEU A 14 -3.83 11.65 10.31
C LEU A 14 -4.21 11.85 11.77
N GLY A 15 -5.43 12.26 12.05
CA GLY A 15 -5.91 12.42 13.43
C GLY A 15 -6.00 11.09 14.17
N ASN A 16 -6.50 10.03 13.51
CA ASN A 16 -6.53 8.69 14.09
C ASN A 16 -5.11 8.16 14.36
N LEU A 17 -4.15 8.42 13.46
CA LEU A 17 -2.75 8.07 13.67
C LEU A 17 -2.16 8.85 14.86
N GLY A 18 -2.48 10.13 15.01
CA GLY A 18 -2.10 10.95 16.16
C GLY A 18 -2.66 10.41 17.48
N CYS A 19 -3.95 10.01 17.50
CA CYS A 19 -4.55 9.36 18.66
C CYS A 19 -3.84 8.04 19.02
N LEU A 20 -3.58 7.20 18.01
CA LEU A 20 -2.91 5.91 18.21
C LEU A 20 -1.50 6.09 18.80
N THR A 21 -0.71 6.98 18.23
CA THR A 21 0.66 7.24 18.72
C THR A 21 0.67 7.82 20.13
N ALA A 22 -0.28 8.69 20.47
CA ALA A 22 -0.44 9.18 21.84
C ALA A 22 -0.77 8.04 22.82
N ARG A 23 -1.69 7.15 22.43
CA ARG A 23 -2.07 6.01 23.27
C ARG A 23 -0.93 5.02 23.47
N ILE A 24 -0.12 4.77 22.44
CA ILE A 24 1.08 3.93 22.56
C ILE A 24 2.08 4.56 23.55
N ARG A 25 2.32 5.88 23.47
CA ARG A 25 3.22 6.58 24.40
C ARG A 25 2.76 6.51 25.86
N GLU A 26 1.43 6.55 26.11
CA GLU A 26 0.87 6.38 27.45
C GLU A 26 1.09 4.98 28.00
N THR A 27 0.89 3.94 27.18
CA THR A 27 0.95 2.54 27.60
C THR A 27 2.38 1.98 27.58
N ALA A 28 3.24 2.49 26.71
CA ALA A 28 4.62 2.07 26.55
C ALA A 28 5.55 3.31 26.45
N PRO A 29 5.74 4.07 27.56
CA PRO A 29 6.45 5.35 27.52
C PRO A 29 7.94 5.24 27.14
N LYS A 30 8.53 4.06 27.27
CA LYS A 30 9.90 3.78 26.85
C LYS A 30 9.98 3.15 25.44
N GLY A 31 8.83 2.82 24.86
CA GLY A 31 8.75 2.23 23.52
C GLY A 31 9.11 3.24 22.43
N ARG A 32 9.80 2.77 21.40
CA ARG A 32 10.06 3.56 20.20
C ARG A 32 8.94 3.31 19.20
N ILE A 33 8.45 4.38 18.58
CA ILE A 33 7.39 4.30 17.56
C ILE A 33 8.04 4.55 16.21
N VAL A 34 7.85 3.59 15.30
CA VAL A 34 8.24 3.70 13.90
C VAL A 34 6.95 3.75 13.07
N ILE A 35 6.80 4.77 12.27
CA ILE A 35 5.69 4.91 11.33
C ILE A 35 6.17 4.47 9.95
N MET A 36 5.43 3.54 9.34
CA MET A 36 5.66 3.14 7.96
C MET A 36 4.56 3.72 7.07
N THR A 37 4.93 4.32 5.94
CA THR A 37 3.95 4.76 4.94
C THR A 37 3.37 3.55 4.19
N PRO A 38 2.13 3.64 3.67
CA PRO A 38 1.58 2.59 2.82
C PRO A 38 2.39 2.46 1.52
N VAL A 39 2.47 1.25 0.97
CA VAL A 39 3.08 1.00 -0.35
C VAL A 39 2.07 1.20 -1.49
N GLU A 40 2.55 1.40 -2.71
CA GLU A 40 1.73 1.36 -3.93
C GLU A 40 1.09 -0.02 -4.07
N ARG A 41 -0.12 -0.10 -4.61
CA ARG A 41 -0.83 -1.35 -4.85
C ARG A 41 -1.50 -1.37 -6.21
N GLY A 42 -1.62 -2.56 -6.78
CA GLY A 42 -2.44 -2.85 -7.95
C GLY A 42 -3.92 -3.06 -7.61
N ASP A 43 -4.70 -3.45 -8.61
CA ASP A 43 -6.05 -3.93 -8.37
C ASP A 43 -5.99 -5.22 -7.54
N TYR A 44 -6.89 -5.34 -6.57
CA TYR A 44 -6.98 -6.52 -5.73
C TYR A 44 -8.29 -7.25 -5.94
N VAL A 45 -8.22 -8.56 -6.12
CA VAL A 45 -9.37 -9.45 -6.19
C VAL A 45 -9.25 -10.48 -5.07
N CYS A 46 -10.18 -10.44 -4.14
CA CYS A 46 -10.23 -11.41 -3.05
C CYS A 46 -10.73 -12.76 -3.56
N ILE A 47 -9.94 -13.82 -3.42
CA ILE A 47 -10.32 -15.18 -3.83
C ILE A 47 -11.52 -15.69 -3.00
N GLY A 48 -11.58 -15.33 -1.72
CA GLY A 48 -12.67 -15.73 -0.82
C GLY A 48 -13.96 -14.95 -1.01
N ASP A 49 -13.89 -13.76 -1.59
CA ASP A 49 -15.02 -12.90 -1.95
C ASP A 49 -14.75 -12.19 -3.28
N PRO A 50 -15.03 -12.84 -4.41
CA PRO A 50 -14.78 -12.27 -5.72
C PRO A 50 -15.55 -10.99 -6.03
N GLY A 51 -16.59 -10.68 -5.25
CA GLY A 51 -17.30 -9.40 -5.31
C GLY A 51 -16.50 -8.26 -4.67
N CYS A 52 -15.54 -8.56 -3.81
CA CYS A 52 -14.65 -7.60 -3.19
C CYS A 52 -13.46 -7.30 -4.13
N GLN A 53 -13.63 -6.32 -4.99
CA GLN A 53 -12.61 -5.85 -5.92
C GLN A 53 -12.29 -4.40 -5.58
N THR A 54 -11.01 -4.14 -5.28
CA THR A 54 -10.54 -2.78 -5.05
C THR A 54 -9.59 -2.35 -6.15
N MET A 55 -9.78 -1.12 -6.62
CA MET A 55 -8.89 -0.54 -7.64
C MET A 55 -7.50 -0.26 -7.04
N GLY A 56 -6.49 -0.35 -7.89
CA GLY A 56 -5.12 0.01 -7.55
C GLY A 56 -4.99 1.48 -7.13
N SER A 57 -3.92 1.78 -6.40
CA SER A 57 -3.65 3.13 -5.91
C SER A 57 -3.18 4.12 -7.00
N TYR A 58 -2.93 3.64 -8.21
CA TYR A 58 -2.73 4.47 -9.40
C TYR A 58 -3.98 5.28 -9.79
N ARG A 59 -5.15 4.98 -9.20
CA ARG A 59 -6.38 5.78 -9.33
C ARG A 59 -6.72 6.50 -8.03
N PRO A 60 -7.09 7.79 -8.09
CA PRO A 60 -7.62 8.48 -6.93
C PRO A 60 -8.86 7.76 -6.37
N GLN A 61 -8.95 7.63 -5.06
CA GLN A 61 -10.13 7.11 -4.38
C GLN A 61 -10.70 8.20 -3.48
N ALA A 62 -11.99 8.46 -3.58
CA ALA A 62 -12.64 9.60 -2.91
C ALA A 62 -11.92 10.95 -3.18
N GLY A 63 -11.36 11.11 -4.37
CA GLY A 63 -10.60 12.31 -4.76
C GLY A 63 -9.19 12.42 -4.18
N GLN A 64 -8.70 11.39 -3.47
CA GLN A 64 -7.36 11.39 -2.85
C GLN A 64 -6.47 10.33 -3.51
N ARG A 65 -5.20 10.67 -3.75
CA ARG A 65 -4.18 9.72 -4.21
C ARG A 65 -3.43 9.14 -3.02
N LEU A 66 -3.04 7.88 -3.13
CA LEU A 66 -2.29 7.22 -2.05
C LEU A 66 -0.94 7.90 -1.79
N CYS A 67 -0.25 8.36 -2.83
CA CYS A 67 1.01 9.09 -2.69
C CYS A 67 0.86 10.36 -1.84
N ASP A 68 -0.23 11.13 -2.02
CA ASP A 68 -0.47 12.34 -1.24
C ASP A 68 -0.73 12.01 0.25
N ILE A 69 -1.42 10.89 0.50
CA ILE A 69 -1.68 10.38 1.86
C ILE A 69 -0.38 9.90 2.50
N ALA A 70 0.43 9.12 1.77
CA ALA A 70 1.72 8.63 2.25
C ALA A 70 2.67 9.78 2.63
N GLU A 71 2.78 10.78 1.76
CA GLU A 71 3.56 11.98 2.02
C GLU A 71 3.06 12.76 3.25
N ALA A 72 1.74 12.89 3.39
CA ALA A 72 1.16 13.57 4.54
C ALA A 72 1.42 12.79 5.85
N ILE A 73 1.36 11.45 5.83
CA ILE A 73 1.73 10.60 6.97
C ILE A 73 3.19 10.81 7.35
N ALA A 74 4.11 10.70 6.39
CA ALA A 74 5.54 10.85 6.63
C ALA A 74 5.84 12.23 7.25
N ARG A 75 5.41 13.29 6.59
CA ARG A 75 5.61 14.67 7.05
C ARG A 75 5.05 14.94 8.44
N SER A 76 3.83 14.48 8.72
CA SER A 76 3.20 14.72 10.02
C SER A 76 3.87 13.94 11.14
N ALA A 77 4.31 12.70 10.87
CA ALA A 77 5.05 11.88 11.83
C ALA A 77 6.44 12.46 12.13
N GLU A 78 7.17 12.93 11.11
CA GLU A 78 8.46 13.62 11.27
C GLU A 78 8.33 14.88 12.12
N LYS A 79 7.31 15.73 11.84
CA LYS A 79 7.02 16.92 12.65
C LYS A 79 6.71 16.59 14.11
N ALA A 80 6.12 15.42 14.36
CA ALA A 80 5.84 14.93 15.71
C ALA A 80 7.07 14.25 16.38
N GLY A 81 8.24 14.27 15.75
CA GLY A 81 9.48 13.66 16.25
C GLY A 81 9.40 12.12 16.28
N LEU A 82 8.60 11.51 15.40
CA LEU A 82 8.53 10.07 15.25
C LEU A 82 9.53 9.59 14.17
N CYS A 83 10.00 8.36 14.34
CA CYS A 83 10.79 7.69 13.32
C CYS A 83 9.89 7.29 12.14
N VAL A 84 10.32 7.56 10.92
CA VAL A 84 9.58 7.24 9.70
C VAL A 84 10.39 6.34 8.79
N VAL A 85 9.74 5.29 8.28
CA VAL A 85 10.19 4.48 7.14
C VAL A 85 9.24 4.77 5.98
N ASP A 86 9.68 5.57 5.03
CA ASP A 86 8.87 5.92 3.86
C ASP A 86 8.92 4.79 2.82
N LEU A 87 8.05 3.80 3.02
CA LEU A 87 7.93 2.65 2.13
C LEU A 87 7.39 3.06 0.76
N HIS A 88 6.45 4.01 0.72
CA HIS A 88 5.86 4.47 -0.54
C HIS A 88 6.92 4.97 -1.51
N LYS A 89 7.87 5.72 -0.99
CA LYS A 89 8.93 6.33 -1.79
C LYS A 89 10.11 5.40 -2.05
N ASN A 90 10.45 4.53 -1.10
CA ASN A 90 11.74 3.87 -1.09
C ASN A 90 11.68 2.34 -1.27
N ALA A 91 10.50 1.70 -1.11
CA ALA A 91 10.41 0.24 -1.16
C ALA A 91 10.28 -0.35 -2.58
N GLY A 92 10.23 0.49 -3.62
CA GLY A 92 10.20 0.04 -5.02
C GLY A 92 8.83 -0.47 -5.49
N PHE A 93 7.77 -0.28 -4.71
CA PHE A 93 6.41 -0.58 -5.17
C PHE A 93 5.94 0.56 -6.08
N THR A 94 5.73 0.25 -7.35
CA THR A 94 5.20 1.16 -8.37
C THR A 94 4.02 0.51 -9.08
N ALA A 95 3.25 1.28 -9.83
CA ALA A 95 2.15 0.73 -10.63
C ALA A 95 2.60 -0.37 -11.62
N GLU A 96 3.86 -0.31 -12.09
CA GLU A 96 4.45 -1.32 -12.98
C GLU A 96 5.04 -2.52 -12.22
N SER A 97 5.51 -2.32 -10.98
CA SER A 97 6.20 -3.37 -10.22
C SER A 97 5.29 -4.17 -9.31
N VAL A 98 4.11 -3.65 -8.92
CA VAL A 98 3.19 -4.34 -7.99
C VAL A 98 2.76 -5.69 -8.50
N VAL A 99 2.44 -5.82 -9.79
CA VAL A 99 2.28 -7.08 -10.51
C VAL A 99 2.86 -6.93 -11.91
N ARG A 100 3.42 -8.01 -12.46
CA ARG A 100 4.04 -7.95 -13.79
C ARG A 100 3.02 -7.81 -14.91
N PHE A 101 1.88 -8.47 -14.78
CA PHE A 101 0.76 -8.40 -15.71
C PHE A 101 -0.53 -8.87 -15.03
N LYS A 102 -1.64 -8.66 -15.71
CA LYS A 102 -2.97 -9.14 -15.35
C LYS A 102 -3.50 -10.00 -16.50
N ARG A 103 -3.91 -11.23 -16.20
CA ARG A 103 -4.45 -12.17 -17.21
C ARG A 103 -5.96 -12.08 -17.25
N LEU A 104 -6.51 -11.60 -18.34
CA LEU A 104 -7.93 -11.36 -18.51
C LEU A 104 -8.45 -12.03 -19.77
N ARG A 105 -9.74 -12.36 -19.79
CA ARG A 105 -10.40 -12.99 -20.91
C ARG A 105 -10.84 -11.96 -21.96
N LYS A 106 -10.57 -12.28 -23.24
CA LYS A 106 -11.18 -11.63 -24.41
C LYS A 106 -11.94 -12.66 -25.26
N GLU A 107 -12.55 -12.20 -26.36
CA GLU A 107 -13.30 -13.07 -27.28
C GLU A 107 -12.43 -14.22 -27.82
N ALA A 108 -11.15 -13.96 -28.11
CA ALA A 108 -10.19 -14.92 -28.66
C ALA A 108 -9.39 -15.72 -27.60
N GLY A 109 -9.74 -15.61 -26.30
CA GLY A 109 -9.02 -16.33 -25.23
C GLY A 109 -8.43 -15.39 -24.17
N TYR A 110 -7.48 -15.92 -23.37
CA TYR A 110 -6.83 -15.15 -22.31
C TYR A 110 -5.66 -14.36 -22.87
N HIS A 111 -5.50 -13.12 -22.37
CA HIS A 111 -4.42 -12.21 -22.74
C HIS A 111 -3.81 -11.60 -21.48
N ASP A 112 -2.50 -11.41 -21.53
CA ASP A 112 -1.73 -10.78 -20.49
C ASP A 112 -1.60 -9.28 -20.78
N TYR A 113 -1.97 -8.48 -19.79
CA TYR A 113 -1.95 -7.02 -19.87
C TYR A 113 -0.98 -6.48 -18.85
N VAL A 114 0.00 -5.71 -19.28
CA VAL A 114 0.88 -4.93 -18.40
C VAL A 114 0.26 -3.57 -18.12
N TYR A 115 0.67 -2.93 -17.01
CA TYR A 115 0.27 -1.56 -16.73
C TYR A 115 0.76 -0.60 -17.85
N PRO A 116 0.00 0.38 -18.31
CA PRO A 116 -1.39 0.70 -17.90
C PRO A 116 -2.49 -0.04 -18.67
N GLY A 117 -2.16 -0.98 -19.53
CA GLY A 117 -3.08 -1.62 -20.47
C GLY A 117 -4.25 -2.36 -19.84
N TYR A 118 -4.20 -2.71 -18.55
CA TYR A 118 -5.30 -3.37 -17.83
C TYR A 118 -6.20 -2.42 -17.04
N VAL A 119 -5.83 -1.14 -16.91
CA VAL A 119 -6.51 -0.18 -16.00
C VAL A 119 -8.00 -0.04 -16.28
N ASP A 120 -8.40 -0.11 -17.54
CA ASP A 120 -9.79 0.02 -17.99
C ASP A 120 -10.39 -1.31 -18.50
N VAL A 121 -9.68 -2.41 -18.30
CA VAL A 121 -10.19 -3.73 -18.71
C VAL A 121 -10.96 -4.35 -17.54
N PRO A 122 -12.29 -4.56 -17.66
CA PRO A 122 -13.09 -5.09 -16.58
C PRO A 122 -12.71 -6.56 -16.32
N TYR A 123 -12.69 -6.94 -15.04
CA TYR A 123 -12.57 -8.31 -14.60
C TYR A 123 -13.98 -8.85 -14.24
N ASP A 124 -14.36 -9.96 -14.84
CA ASP A 124 -15.61 -10.66 -14.54
C ASP A 124 -15.28 -12.01 -13.86
N TRP A 125 -15.38 -12.06 -12.54
CA TRP A 125 -15.03 -13.23 -11.74
C TRP A 125 -15.85 -14.51 -12.08
N LYS A 126 -16.99 -14.36 -12.73
CA LYS A 126 -17.82 -15.50 -13.20
C LYS A 126 -17.26 -16.14 -14.47
N ARG A 127 -16.45 -15.43 -15.21
CA ARG A 127 -15.97 -15.81 -16.54
C ARG A 127 -14.47 -15.89 -16.63
N ASP A 128 -13.78 -15.07 -15.85
CA ASP A 128 -12.33 -14.95 -15.89
C ASP A 128 -11.69 -15.85 -14.83
N PRO A 129 -10.51 -16.45 -15.10
CA PRO A 129 -9.71 -17.06 -14.06
C PRO A 129 -9.22 -15.98 -13.10
N TYR A 130 -8.64 -16.41 -11.96
CA TYR A 130 -7.95 -15.49 -11.08
C TYR A 130 -6.87 -14.71 -11.88
N PRO A 131 -6.89 -13.37 -11.83
CA PRO A 131 -6.15 -12.55 -12.79
C PRO A 131 -4.63 -12.51 -12.56
N TYR A 132 -4.14 -13.03 -11.43
CA TYR A 132 -2.72 -13.01 -11.07
C TYR A 132 -2.14 -14.42 -10.96
N PRO A 133 -1.78 -15.08 -12.08
CA PRO A 133 -1.07 -16.36 -12.03
C PRO A 133 0.33 -16.17 -11.41
N VAL A 134 1.00 -17.26 -11.06
CA VAL A 134 2.33 -17.22 -10.40
C VAL A 134 3.36 -16.41 -11.20
N GLU A 135 3.28 -16.46 -12.53
CA GLU A 135 4.17 -15.71 -13.41
C GLU A 135 3.93 -14.18 -13.37
N ALA A 136 2.77 -13.76 -12.86
CA ALA A 136 2.43 -12.34 -12.73
C ALA A 136 2.94 -11.71 -11.41
N VAL A 137 3.47 -12.51 -10.49
CA VAL A 137 4.01 -12.03 -9.21
C VAL A 137 5.10 -11.00 -9.45
N GLY A 138 4.91 -9.81 -8.86
CA GLY A 138 5.86 -8.73 -8.78
C GLY A 138 6.17 -8.43 -7.31
N MET A 139 6.16 -7.16 -6.92
CA MET A 139 6.30 -6.75 -5.50
C MET A 139 5.13 -7.23 -4.64
N THR A 140 4.00 -7.55 -5.26
CA THR A 140 2.86 -8.21 -4.63
C THR A 140 2.53 -9.50 -5.38
N PHE A 141 1.83 -10.44 -4.73
CA PHE A 141 1.38 -11.65 -5.39
C PHE A 141 -0.07 -11.55 -5.91
N ASP A 142 -0.86 -10.64 -5.37
CA ASP A 142 -2.29 -10.47 -5.68
C ASP A 142 -2.72 -9.01 -5.91
N GLY A 143 -1.76 -8.12 -6.10
CA GLY A 143 -1.99 -6.68 -6.25
C GLY A 143 -1.99 -5.90 -4.93
N LEU A 144 -2.13 -6.56 -3.77
CA LEU A 144 -2.22 -5.93 -2.45
C LEU A 144 -1.15 -6.44 -1.48
N HIS A 145 -1.06 -7.75 -1.30
CA HIS A 145 -0.19 -8.35 -0.31
C HIS A 145 1.23 -8.49 -0.87
N PRO A 146 2.26 -8.07 -0.13
CA PRO A 146 3.64 -8.18 -0.58
C PRO A 146 4.03 -9.62 -0.89
N SER A 147 4.75 -9.82 -1.98
CA SER A 147 5.46 -11.07 -2.30
C SER A 147 6.70 -11.21 -1.41
N ASP A 148 7.45 -12.30 -1.57
CA ASP A 148 8.75 -12.47 -0.88
C ASP A 148 9.70 -11.32 -1.23
N GLU A 149 9.79 -10.92 -2.50
CA GLU A 149 10.58 -9.76 -2.96
C GLU A 149 10.10 -8.47 -2.31
N GLY A 150 8.79 -8.24 -2.26
CA GLY A 150 8.20 -7.08 -1.60
C GLY A 150 8.47 -7.04 -0.10
N ASN A 151 8.35 -8.19 0.57
CA ASN A 151 8.65 -8.32 2.00
C ASN A 151 10.14 -8.09 2.29
N GLU A 152 11.05 -8.60 1.45
CA GLU A 152 12.49 -8.36 1.58
C GLU A 152 12.83 -6.87 1.46
N ALA A 153 12.24 -6.17 0.47
CA ALA A 153 12.43 -4.74 0.30
C ALA A 153 11.94 -3.93 1.53
N ILE A 154 10.77 -4.28 2.07
CA ILE A 154 10.24 -3.65 3.29
C ILE A 154 11.15 -3.93 4.49
N ALA A 155 11.55 -5.21 4.68
CA ALA A 155 12.37 -5.64 5.80
C ALA A 155 13.75 -4.95 5.79
N LYS A 156 14.35 -4.79 4.62
CA LYS A 156 15.63 -4.09 4.45
C LYS A 156 15.54 -2.63 4.92
N LEU A 157 14.56 -1.88 4.43
CA LEU A 157 14.38 -0.48 4.82
C LEU A 157 14.08 -0.33 6.32
N LEU A 158 13.29 -1.25 6.88
CA LEU A 158 13.00 -1.24 8.31
C LEU A 158 14.25 -1.55 9.12
N ALA A 159 15.03 -2.56 8.72
CA ALA A 159 16.27 -2.93 9.40
C ALA A 159 17.31 -1.80 9.39
N GLU A 160 17.52 -1.15 8.25
CA GLU A 160 18.40 0.03 8.13
C GLU A 160 17.95 1.14 9.11
N LYS A 161 16.66 1.43 9.15
CA LYS A 161 16.13 2.47 10.03
C LYS A 161 16.20 2.12 11.51
N LEU A 162 16.03 0.84 11.85
CA LEU A 162 16.16 0.38 13.24
C LEU A 162 17.60 0.47 13.75
N GLN A 163 18.61 0.27 12.90
CA GLN A 163 20.01 0.45 13.28
C GLN A 163 20.32 1.90 13.69
N ASP A 164 19.65 2.87 13.10
CA ASP A 164 19.84 4.30 13.41
C ASP A 164 19.25 4.69 14.78
N ILE A 165 18.35 3.90 15.33
CA ILE A 165 17.55 4.27 16.51
C ILE A 165 17.73 3.33 17.70
N LEU A 166 18.42 2.19 17.53
CA LEU A 166 18.74 1.25 18.61
C LEU A 166 20.11 1.56 19.23
#